data_8e8ea1b92f2c809e6a28cd92811cbdf0
#
_entry.id   8e8ea1b92f2c809e6a28cd92811cbdf0
#
_cell.length_a   1.000
_cell.length_b   1.000
_cell.length_c   1.000
_cell.angle_alpha   90.00
_cell.angle_beta   90.00
_cell.angle_gamma   90.00
#
_symmetry.space_group_name_H-M   'P 1'
#
loop_
_entity.id
_entity.type
_entity.pdbx_description
1 polymer ?
#
loop_
_entity_poly.entity_id
_entity_poly.type
_entity_poly.pdbx_seq_one_letter_code
_entity_poly.pdbx_strand_id
1 'polypeptide(L)'
;MAVGQTLMEDYKQADGYPSTMNLAKYILPTSLDVPQVTSAIVEDPDPLSPLGVKGIGEPSMIPTAPAIINAIYDAVGVRIHSLPATPEKVLAALRDKQKSADSEEMQAQSF
;
A
#
# COMPACT_ATOMS: atom_id res chain seq x y z
N MET A 1 -8.62 -6.06 5.07
CA MET A 1 -7.34 -6.81 5.15
C MET A 1 -6.29 -6.16 4.26
N ALA A 2 -6.42 -6.09 2.94
CA ALA A 2 -5.37 -5.53 2.06
C ALA A 2 -5.00 -4.06 2.32
N VAL A 3 -5.93 -3.22 2.75
CA VAL A 3 -5.64 -1.83 3.17
C VAL A 3 -4.68 -1.80 4.35
N GLY A 4 -4.93 -2.64 5.37
CA GLY A 4 -4.05 -2.75 6.54
C GLY A 4 -2.64 -3.20 6.17
N GLN A 5 -2.50 -4.27 5.38
CA GLN A 5 -1.21 -4.75 4.88
C GLN A 5 -0.46 -3.70 4.06
N THR A 6 -1.20 -2.86 3.34
CA THR A 6 -0.57 -1.83 2.51
C THR A 6 -0.08 -0.65 3.32
N LEU A 7 -0.79 -0.23 4.37
CA LEU A 7 -0.55 1.05 5.04
C LEU A 7 0.00 0.94 6.47
N MET A 8 -0.31 -0.13 7.21
CA MET A 8 -0.12 -0.18 8.66
C MET A 8 0.53 -1.46 9.18
N GLU A 9 0.09 -2.63 8.68
CA GLU A 9 0.45 -3.92 9.25
C GLU A 9 1.90 -4.28 8.93
N ASP A 10 2.75 -4.32 9.94
CA ASP A 10 4.18 -4.60 9.81
C ASP A 10 4.59 -5.71 10.79
N TYR A 11 4.66 -6.93 10.27
CA TYR A 11 5.11 -8.08 11.04
C TYR A 11 6.64 -8.15 11.04
N LYS A 12 7.26 -7.68 12.12
CA LYS A 12 8.71 -7.64 12.27
C LYS A 12 9.24 -8.85 13.00
N GLN A 13 10.37 -9.35 12.53
CA GLN A 13 11.14 -10.40 13.17
C GLN A 13 12.57 -9.91 13.44
N ALA A 14 13.13 -10.32 14.56
CA ALA A 14 14.53 -10.14 14.90
C ALA A 14 15.08 -11.49 15.39
N ASP A 15 16.16 -11.95 14.80
CA ASP A 15 16.83 -13.22 15.12
C ASP A 15 15.88 -14.45 15.13
N GLY A 16 14.92 -14.46 14.20
CA GLY A 16 13.93 -15.55 14.10
C GLY A 16 12.74 -15.43 15.07
N TYR A 17 12.69 -14.40 15.90
CA TYR A 17 11.60 -14.15 16.85
C TYR A 17 10.75 -12.97 16.43
N PRO A 18 9.39 -13.05 16.54
CA PRO A 18 8.53 -11.92 16.26
C PRO A 18 8.73 -10.81 17.28
N SER A 19 8.98 -9.59 16.82
CA SER A 19 9.08 -8.39 17.65
C SER A 19 7.75 -7.65 17.81
N THR A 20 6.78 -7.94 16.92
CA THR A 20 5.41 -7.41 16.96
C THR A 20 4.43 -8.48 17.48
N MET A 21 4.56 -8.87 18.76
CA MET A 21 3.87 -10.03 19.32
C MET A 21 2.45 -9.76 19.83
N ASN A 22 1.98 -8.53 19.81
CA ASN A 22 0.65 -8.17 20.31
C ASN A 22 0.07 -7.01 19.53
N LEU A 23 -1.25 -6.76 19.67
CA LEU A 23 -1.97 -5.72 18.95
C LEU A 23 -1.57 -4.28 19.32
N ALA A 24 -0.80 -4.08 20.38
CA ALA A 24 -0.21 -2.78 20.69
C ALA A 24 1.01 -2.46 19.80
N LYS A 25 1.63 -3.48 19.20
CA LYS A 25 2.79 -3.36 18.30
C LYS A 25 2.44 -3.71 16.86
N TYR A 26 1.58 -4.71 16.64
CA TYR A 26 1.02 -5.06 15.35
C TYR A 26 -0.29 -4.30 15.15
N ILE A 27 -0.18 -3.15 14.49
CA ILE A 27 -1.29 -2.20 14.38
C ILE A 27 -2.22 -2.63 13.25
N LEU A 28 -3.49 -2.87 13.58
CA LEU A 28 -4.56 -3.13 12.62
C LEU A 28 -5.34 -1.84 12.35
N PRO A 29 -5.88 -1.65 11.13
CA PRO A 29 -6.79 -0.55 10.84
C PRO A 29 -8.04 -0.63 11.72
N THR A 30 -8.44 0.50 12.26
CA THR A 30 -9.73 0.65 12.95
C THR A 30 -10.84 1.00 11.94
N SER A 31 -12.08 1.06 12.39
CA SER A 31 -13.21 1.51 11.55
C SER A 31 -13.06 2.95 11.05
N LEU A 32 -12.24 3.77 11.71
CA LEU A 32 -11.95 5.14 11.28
C LEU A 32 -10.87 5.24 10.20
N ASP A 33 -10.03 4.22 10.08
CA ASP A 33 -8.94 4.17 9.11
C ASP A 33 -9.39 3.59 7.75
N VAL A 34 -10.56 2.93 7.72
CA VAL A 34 -11.08 2.30 6.50
C VAL A 34 -11.81 3.35 5.65
N PRO A 35 -11.46 3.52 4.37
CA PRO A 35 -12.16 4.44 3.49
C PRO A 35 -13.58 3.98 3.21
N GLN A 36 -14.43 4.90 2.75
CA GLN A 36 -15.75 4.53 2.25
C GLN A 36 -15.60 3.56 1.07
N VAL A 37 -16.27 2.41 1.16
CA VAL A 37 -16.22 1.36 0.15
C VAL A 37 -17.54 1.34 -0.63
N THR A 38 -17.45 1.46 -1.95
CA THR A 38 -18.58 1.24 -2.86
C THR A 38 -18.34 -0.07 -3.59
N SER A 39 -19.30 -0.98 -3.51
CA SER A 39 -19.23 -2.29 -4.17
C SER A 39 -19.93 -2.25 -5.52
N ALA A 40 -19.26 -2.77 -6.53
CA ALA A 40 -19.86 -3.05 -7.85
C ALA A 40 -19.60 -4.52 -8.20
N ILE A 41 -20.62 -5.18 -8.75
CA ILE A 41 -20.52 -6.57 -9.16
C ILE A 41 -20.45 -6.61 -10.68
N VAL A 42 -19.39 -7.26 -11.18
CA VAL A 42 -19.24 -7.57 -12.60
C VAL A 42 -19.39 -9.07 -12.77
N GLU A 43 -20.46 -9.49 -13.42
CA GLU A 43 -20.73 -10.90 -13.67
C GLU A 43 -19.87 -11.39 -14.85
N ASP A 44 -19.11 -12.44 -14.63
CA ASP A 44 -18.28 -13.10 -15.63
C ASP A 44 -18.27 -14.62 -15.33
N PRO A 45 -19.32 -15.35 -15.74
CA PRO A 45 -19.46 -16.79 -15.46
C PRO A 45 -18.36 -17.62 -16.12
N ASP A 46 -17.80 -18.58 -15.39
CA ASP A 46 -16.85 -19.54 -15.95
C ASP A 46 -17.61 -20.64 -16.73
N PRO A 47 -17.39 -20.77 -18.05
CA PRO A 47 -18.08 -21.76 -18.87
C PRO A 47 -17.72 -23.22 -18.54
N LEU A 48 -16.61 -23.44 -17.84
CA LEU A 48 -16.12 -24.76 -17.47
C LEU A 48 -16.52 -25.17 -16.03
N SER A 49 -17.04 -24.25 -15.24
CA SER A 49 -17.41 -24.49 -13.85
C SER A 49 -18.91 -24.76 -13.71
N PRO A 50 -19.31 -25.69 -12.83
CA PRO A 50 -20.73 -25.87 -12.50
C PRO A 50 -21.35 -24.54 -12.03
N LEU A 51 -22.50 -24.17 -12.58
CA LEU A 51 -23.20 -22.91 -12.29
C LEU A 51 -22.38 -21.63 -12.61
N GLY A 52 -21.26 -21.75 -13.32
CA GLY A 52 -20.41 -20.63 -13.64
C GLY A 52 -19.66 -20.02 -12.46
N VAL A 53 -19.51 -20.73 -11.35
CA VAL A 53 -18.89 -20.21 -10.12
C VAL A 53 -17.39 -20.05 -10.24
N LYS A 54 -16.85 -19.01 -9.59
CA LYS A 54 -15.40 -18.72 -9.45
C LYS A 54 -15.02 -18.54 -7.99
N GLY A 55 -13.78 -18.90 -7.65
CA GLY A 55 -13.21 -18.56 -6.35
C GLY A 55 -12.95 -17.06 -6.24
N ILE A 56 -13.28 -16.44 -5.09
CA ILE A 56 -13.12 -15.00 -4.87
C ILE A 56 -12.35 -14.67 -3.59
N GLY A 57 -11.86 -15.65 -2.85
CA GLY A 57 -11.21 -15.44 -1.56
C GLY A 57 -9.99 -14.52 -1.63
N GLU A 58 -9.01 -14.87 -2.45
CA GLU A 58 -7.75 -14.15 -2.58
C GLU A 58 -7.73 -13.11 -3.71
N PRO A 59 -8.34 -13.34 -4.89
CA PRO A 59 -8.23 -12.42 -6.02
C PRO A 59 -8.65 -10.98 -5.72
N SER A 60 -9.59 -10.77 -4.81
CA SER A 60 -10.04 -9.45 -4.39
C SER A 60 -8.98 -8.64 -3.63
N MET A 61 -7.97 -9.29 -3.06
CA MET A 61 -6.88 -8.64 -2.32
C MET A 61 -5.72 -8.18 -3.22
N ILE A 62 -5.51 -8.87 -4.33
CA ILE A 62 -4.35 -8.66 -5.23
C ILE A 62 -4.25 -7.22 -5.74
N PRO A 63 -5.31 -6.58 -6.27
CA PRO A 63 -5.23 -5.24 -6.84
C PRO A 63 -5.20 -4.12 -5.80
N THR A 64 -5.52 -4.38 -4.54
CA THR A 64 -5.70 -3.33 -3.52
C THR A 64 -4.39 -2.63 -3.20
N ALA A 65 -3.31 -3.36 -2.94
CA ALA A 65 -2.01 -2.77 -2.64
C ALA A 65 -1.47 -1.91 -3.80
N PRO A 66 -1.39 -2.40 -5.04
CA PRO A 66 -0.95 -1.57 -6.15
C PRO A 66 -1.87 -0.37 -6.42
N ALA A 67 -3.18 -0.50 -6.22
CA ALA A 67 -4.10 0.63 -6.36
C ALA A 67 -3.79 1.75 -5.36
N ILE A 68 -3.56 1.42 -4.08
CA ILE A 68 -3.20 2.39 -3.05
C ILE A 68 -1.83 3.03 -3.34
N ILE A 69 -0.82 2.25 -3.71
CA ILE A 69 0.51 2.77 -4.04
C ILE A 69 0.48 3.68 -5.28
N ASN A 70 -0.31 3.33 -6.29
CA ASN A 70 -0.50 4.19 -7.46
C ASN A 70 -1.24 5.48 -7.11
N ALA A 71 -2.23 5.43 -6.22
CA ALA A 71 -2.91 6.64 -5.73
C ALA A 71 -1.96 7.56 -4.95
N ILE A 72 -1.06 7.01 -4.12
CA ILE A 72 -0.01 7.79 -3.46
C ILE A 72 0.90 8.44 -4.50
N TYR A 73 1.33 7.69 -5.51
CA TYR A 73 2.15 8.24 -6.59
C TYR A 73 1.45 9.37 -7.35
N ASP A 74 0.18 9.18 -7.70
CA ASP A 74 -0.62 10.19 -8.39
C ASP A 74 -0.76 11.48 -7.57
N ALA A 75 -0.96 11.33 -6.26
CA ALA A 75 -1.13 12.47 -5.36
C ALA A 75 0.15 13.27 -5.12
N VAL A 76 1.31 12.62 -4.99
CA VAL A 76 2.54 13.27 -4.49
C VAL A 76 3.77 13.01 -5.37
N GLY A 77 3.68 12.17 -6.38
CA GLY A 77 4.74 11.90 -7.35
C GLY A 77 5.96 11.17 -6.76
N VAL A 78 5.77 10.36 -5.71
CA VAL A 78 6.84 9.52 -5.15
C VAL A 78 6.46 8.04 -5.22
N ARG A 79 7.45 7.18 -5.45
CA ARG A 79 7.29 5.73 -5.49
C ARG A 79 7.66 5.11 -4.14
N ILE A 80 6.78 4.25 -3.63
CA ILE A 80 7.05 3.44 -2.43
C ILE A 80 7.32 2.00 -2.89
N HIS A 81 8.49 1.48 -2.56
CA HIS A 81 8.97 0.18 -3.04
C HIS A 81 8.88 -0.93 -1.99
N SER A 82 8.45 -0.63 -0.77
CA SER A 82 8.32 -1.61 0.31
C SER A 82 7.07 -1.37 1.14
N LEU A 83 6.30 -2.41 1.38
CA LEU A 83 5.13 -2.37 2.25
C LEU A 83 5.53 -2.64 3.72
N PRO A 84 4.70 -2.17 4.67
CA PRO A 84 3.62 -1.22 4.51
C PRO A 84 4.14 0.18 4.10
N ALA A 85 3.32 0.93 3.35
CA ALA A 85 3.61 2.32 2.96
C ALA A 85 3.25 3.25 4.13
N THR A 86 4.03 3.20 5.20
CA THR A 86 3.76 4.01 6.40
C THR A 86 3.97 5.51 6.13
N PRO A 87 3.36 6.39 6.93
CA PRO A 87 3.57 7.84 6.82
C PRO A 87 5.04 8.25 6.81
N GLU A 88 5.87 7.55 7.60
CA GLU A 88 7.31 7.82 7.68
C GLU A 88 8.02 7.50 6.36
N LYS A 89 7.66 6.41 5.69
CA LYS A 89 8.22 6.05 4.38
C LYS A 89 7.80 7.04 3.29
N VAL A 90 6.55 7.46 3.31
CA VAL A 90 6.04 8.49 2.38
C VAL A 90 6.77 9.81 2.62
N LEU A 91 6.91 10.23 3.88
CA LEU A 91 7.64 11.45 4.23
C LEU A 91 9.11 11.39 3.83
N ALA A 92 9.77 10.26 4.04
CA ALA A 92 11.17 10.06 3.61
C ALA A 92 11.31 10.22 2.09
N ALA A 93 10.44 9.56 1.31
CA ALA A 93 10.45 9.65 -0.15
C ALA A 93 10.17 11.07 -0.66
N LEU A 94 9.29 11.83 0.02
CA LEU A 94 9.03 13.24 -0.31
C LEU A 94 10.25 14.12 -0.06
N ARG A 95 10.94 13.92 1.07
CA ARG A 95 12.18 14.66 1.41
C ARG A 95 13.30 14.37 0.41
N ASP A 96 13.43 13.12 -0.03
CA ASP A 96 14.45 12.75 -1.01
C ASP A 96 14.15 13.36 -2.39
N LYS A 97 12.88 13.39 -2.80
CA LYS A 97 12.44 14.09 -4.01
C LYS A 97 12.78 15.58 -3.95
N GLN A 98 12.53 16.22 -2.83
CA GLN A 98 12.82 17.65 -2.66
C GLN A 98 14.30 17.95 -2.73
N LYS A 99 15.14 17.15 -2.06
CA LYS A 99 16.61 17.30 -2.12
C LYS A 99 17.16 17.14 -3.55
N SER A 100 16.58 16.21 -4.32
CA SER A 100 16.98 16.01 -5.72
C SER A 100 16.64 17.25 -6.56
N ALA A 101 15.45 17.82 -6.39
CA ALA A 101 15.05 19.04 -7.08
C ALA A 101 15.93 20.23 -6.72
N ASP A 102 16.21 20.46 -5.43
CA ASP A 102 17.08 21.53 -4.95
C ASP A 102 18.50 21.39 -5.52
N SER A 103 18.99 20.15 -5.65
CA SER A 103 20.33 19.86 -6.22
C SER A 103 20.40 20.17 -7.72
N GLU A 104 19.34 19.86 -8.48
CA GLU A 104 19.25 20.17 -9.91
C GLU A 104 19.17 21.67 -10.16
N GLU A 105 18.40 22.40 -9.35
CA GLU A 105 18.32 23.87 -9.44
C GLU A 105 19.66 24.55 -9.14
N MET A 106 20.37 24.06 -8.12
CA MET A 106 21.68 24.62 -7.76
C MET A 106 22.74 24.38 -8.86
N GLN A 107 22.68 23.22 -9.52
CA GLN A 107 23.54 22.94 -10.68
C GLN A 107 23.20 23.81 -11.90
N ALA A 108 21.92 24.07 -12.15
CA ALA A 108 21.46 24.90 -13.25
C ALA A 108 21.84 26.38 -13.08
N GLN A 109 22.00 26.88 -11.85
CA GLN A 109 22.40 28.26 -11.55
C GLN A 109 23.91 28.48 -11.57
N SER A 110 24.72 27.41 -11.66
CA SER A 110 26.18 27.48 -11.67
C SER A 110 26.80 27.60 -13.07
N PHE A 111 25.97 27.69 -14.11
CA PHE A 111 26.33 27.95 -15.52
C PHE A 111 25.82 29.30 -15.97
#